data_80b1848c9900c8e5ee285923e27abc69
#
_entry.id   80b1848c9900c8e5ee285923e27abc69
#
_cell.length_a   1.000
_cell.length_b   1.000
_cell.length_c   1.000
_cell.angle_alpha   90.00
_cell.angle_beta   90.00
_cell.angle_gamma   90.00
#
_symmetry.space_group_name_H-M   'P 1'
#
loop_
_entity.id
_entity.type
_entity.pdbx_description
1 polymer ?
#
loop_
_entity_poly.entity_id
_entity_poly.type
_entity_poly.pdbx_seq_one_letter_code
_entity_poly.pdbx_strand_id
1 'polypeptide(L)'
;YSPSDIGQHKAVLTIHRLNQFYGLDWEALPTRYAGPRAGHPAPDIVVSCVDSARSRRDVHQGLFGHWTGTRYWLDLGNTEATGQIVLGEPRCRGAKDEWARLPCVTELFPQLLDEGIKEDDTPSCSVRMSLASQGLFVNDIVVRWAGQFLYELFSTGLLRQHGVVVNLDAKRCGPIDVDPAVWKRFGVRRRRPRGLSEN
;
A
#
# COMPACT_ATOMS: atom_id res chain seq x y z
N TYR A 1 19.13 -1.30 -12.73
CA TYR A 1 19.22 -2.54 -13.53
C TYR A 1 20.17 -2.34 -14.68
N SER A 2 20.88 -3.40 -15.07
CA SER A 2 21.81 -3.45 -16.18
C SER A 2 21.28 -4.40 -17.28
N PRO A 3 21.84 -4.36 -18.50
CA PRO A 3 21.44 -5.31 -19.55
C PRO A 3 21.60 -6.79 -19.14
N SER A 4 22.57 -7.09 -18.24
CA SER A 4 22.78 -8.44 -17.71
C SER A 4 21.69 -8.93 -16.76
N ASP A 5 20.80 -8.05 -16.32
CA ASP A 5 19.68 -8.38 -15.41
C ASP A 5 18.44 -8.87 -16.17
N ILE A 6 18.45 -8.74 -17.50
CA ILE A 6 17.31 -9.13 -18.34
C ILE A 6 17.06 -10.64 -18.19
N GLY A 7 15.82 -11.01 -17.93
CA GLY A 7 15.41 -12.40 -17.70
C GLY A 7 15.49 -12.88 -16.25
N GLN A 8 16.06 -12.09 -15.35
CA GLN A 8 16.11 -12.41 -13.93
C GLN A 8 14.90 -11.84 -13.16
N HIS A 9 14.54 -12.49 -12.07
CA HIS A 9 13.45 -12.04 -11.20
C HIS A 9 13.82 -10.73 -10.48
N LYS A 10 13.00 -9.68 -10.64
CA LYS A 10 13.22 -8.38 -9.98
C LYS A 10 13.40 -8.49 -8.46
N ALA A 11 12.55 -9.31 -7.81
CA ALA A 11 12.62 -9.49 -6.35
C ALA A 11 13.99 -10.06 -5.95
N VAL A 12 14.45 -11.11 -6.61
CA VAL A 12 15.74 -11.75 -6.30
C VAL A 12 16.91 -10.78 -6.50
N LEU A 13 16.95 -10.10 -7.64
CA LEU A 13 18.00 -9.12 -7.94
C LEU A 13 18.02 -7.96 -6.93
N THR A 14 16.85 -7.40 -6.65
CA THR A 14 16.75 -6.24 -5.74
C THR A 14 17.19 -6.63 -4.34
N ILE A 15 16.65 -7.72 -3.81
CA ILE A 15 16.99 -8.17 -2.45
C ILE A 15 18.45 -8.58 -2.34
N HIS A 16 19.00 -9.29 -3.33
CA HIS A 16 20.43 -9.64 -3.33
C HIS A 16 21.32 -8.39 -3.27
N ARG A 17 21.02 -7.37 -4.06
CA ARG A 17 21.78 -6.10 -4.06
C ARG A 17 21.67 -5.34 -2.76
N LEU A 18 20.44 -5.27 -2.18
CA LEU A 18 20.22 -4.62 -0.90
C LEU A 18 20.96 -5.35 0.22
N ASN A 19 20.88 -6.68 0.26
CA ASN A 19 21.60 -7.48 1.25
C ASN A 19 23.11 -7.27 1.15
N GLN A 20 23.68 -7.27 -0.06
CA GLN A 20 25.11 -6.99 -0.26
C GLN A 20 25.51 -5.58 0.18
N PHE A 21 24.71 -4.58 -0.19
CA PHE A 21 25.07 -3.18 0.06
C PHE A 21 24.92 -2.78 1.52
N TYR A 22 23.87 -3.27 2.19
CA TYR A 22 23.52 -2.88 3.56
C TYR A 22 23.86 -3.94 4.62
N GLY A 23 24.40 -5.10 4.23
CA GLY A 23 24.67 -6.21 5.16
C GLY A 23 23.40 -6.80 5.75
N LEU A 24 22.31 -6.88 4.96
CA LEU A 24 21.02 -7.41 5.38
C LEU A 24 20.91 -8.91 5.05
N ASP A 25 19.94 -9.56 5.68
CA ASP A 25 19.58 -10.96 5.41
C ASP A 25 18.08 -11.06 5.06
N TRP A 26 17.66 -10.34 4.03
CA TRP A 26 16.28 -10.34 3.56
C TRP A 26 16.02 -11.48 2.60
N GLU A 27 14.88 -12.14 2.74
CA GLU A 27 14.42 -13.20 1.85
C GLU A 27 13.71 -12.62 0.62
N ALA A 28 14.10 -13.12 -0.56
CA ALA A 28 13.40 -12.83 -1.81
C ALA A 28 12.45 -13.97 -2.16
N LEU A 29 11.16 -13.68 -2.31
CA LEU A 29 10.16 -14.64 -2.74
C LEU A 29 9.69 -14.30 -4.17
N PRO A 30 10.22 -14.97 -5.21
CA PRO A 30 9.86 -14.70 -6.61
C PRO A 30 8.51 -15.33 -6.98
N THR A 31 7.50 -15.07 -6.16
CA THR A 31 6.15 -15.60 -6.32
C THR A 31 5.13 -14.47 -6.15
N ARG A 32 3.91 -14.69 -6.68
CA ARG A 32 2.80 -13.78 -6.46
C ARG A 32 2.38 -13.82 -4.98
N TYR A 33 2.13 -12.66 -4.39
CA TYR A 33 1.62 -12.58 -3.03
C TYR A 33 0.18 -13.13 -2.97
N ALA A 34 -0.04 -14.08 -2.10
CA ALA A 34 -1.35 -14.71 -1.87
C ALA A 34 -1.79 -14.64 -0.39
N GLY A 35 -1.16 -13.78 0.39
CA GLY A 35 -1.38 -13.67 1.83
C GLY A 35 -0.18 -14.16 2.65
N PRO A 36 -0.30 -14.13 3.99
CA PRO A 36 0.73 -14.64 4.88
C PRO A 36 1.03 -16.11 4.61
N ARG A 37 2.30 -16.44 4.63
CA ARG A 37 2.78 -17.79 4.31
C ARG A 37 2.49 -18.75 5.46
N ALA A 38 1.87 -19.89 5.16
CA ALA A 38 1.62 -20.93 6.16
C ALA A 38 2.94 -21.38 6.83
N GLY A 39 2.92 -21.49 8.17
CA GLY A 39 4.11 -21.87 8.96
C GLY A 39 5.11 -20.74 9.21
N HIS A 40 4.86 -19.54 8.72
CA HIS A 40 5.66 -18.35 9.03
C HIS A 40 4.85 -17.35 9.85
N PRO A 41 5.49 -16.57 10.74
CA PRO A 41 4.81 -15.47 11.42
C PRO A 41 4.29 -14.46 10.38
N ALA A 42 3.10 -13.92 10.62
CA ALA A 42 2.58 -12.85 9.79
C ALA A 42 3.48 -11.61 9.91
N PRO A 43 3.74 -10.88 8.81
CA PRO A 43 4.45 -9.62 8.90
C PRO A 43 3.60 -8.59 9.66
N ASP A 44 4.22 -7.78 10.50
CA ASP A 44 3.52 -6.67 11.16
C ASP A 44 3.03 -5.63 10.15
N ILE A 45 3.81 -5.39 9.11
CA ILE A 45 3.50 -4.42 8.06
C ILE A 45 3.66 -5.08 6.70
N VAL A 46 2.63 -4.93 5.87
CA VAL A 46 2.71 -5.24 4.42
C VAL A 46 2.79 -3.93 3.66
N VAL A 47 3.82 -3.76 2.84
CA VAL A 47 3.97 -2.64 1.91
C VAL A 47 3.67 -3.14 0.50
N SER A 48 2.65 -2.60 -0.14
CA SER A 48 2.31 -2.93 -1.52
C SER A 48 2.66 -1.80 -2.48
N CYS A 49 3.46 -2.14 -3.50
CA CYS A 49 3.87 -1.26 -4.58
C CYS A 49 3.46 -1.90 -5.91
N VAL A 50 2.21 -2.35 -5.99
CA VAL A 50 1.70 -3.07 -7.15
C VAL A 50 1.12 -2.10 -8.17
N ASP A 51 1.34 -2.40 -9.43
CA ASP A 51 0.94 -1.59 -10.58
C ASP A 51 -0.45 -1.91 -11.13
N SER A 52 -1.03 -3.06 -10.74
CA SER A 52 -2.32 -3.52 -11.23
C SER A 52 -3.40 -3.62 -10.15
N ALA A 53 -4.65 -3.34 -10.52
CA ALA A 53 -5.80 -3.54 -9.65
C ALA A 53 -5.96 -5.03 -9.28
N ARG A 54 -5.66 -5.94 -10.21
CA ARG A 54 -5.66 -7.38 -9.95
C ARG A 54 -4.69 -7.75 -8.81
N SER A 55 -3.44 -7.28 -8.88
CA SER A 55 -2.45 -7.55 -7.83
C SER A 55 -2.86 -6.93 -6.49
N ARG A 56 -3.50 -5.75 -6.51
CA ARG A 56 -4.03 -5.11 -5.30
C ARG A 56 -5.21 -5.88 -4.71
N ARG A 57 -6.08 -6.48 -5.55
CA ARG A 57 -7.13 -7.41 -5.10
C ARG A 57 -6.53 -8.64 -4.41
N ASP A 58 -5.46 -9.23 -4.97
CA ASP A 58 -4.80 -10.38 -4.34
C ASP A 58 -4.24 -10.01 -2.95
N VAL A 59 -3.61 -8.83 -2.82
CA VAL A 59 -3.16 -8.32 -1.52
C VAL A 59 -4.34 -8.14 -0.56
N HIS A 60 -5.42 -7.52 -1.03
CA HIS A 60 -6.65 -7.35 -0.23
C HIS A 60 -7.20 -8.71 0.24
N GLN A 61 -7.36 -9.66 -0.66
CA GLN A 61 -7.87 -11.00 -0.32
C GLN A 61 -6.97 -11.70 0.70
N GLY A 62 -5.64 -11.59 0.53
CA GLY A 62 -4.67 -12.15 1.45
C GLY A 62 -4.73 -11.54 2.86
N LEU A 63 -5.05 -10.25 2.96
CA LEU A 63 -5.11 -9.53 4.25
C LEU A 63 -6.49 -9.57 4.93
N PHE A 64 -7.57 -9.66 4.15
CA PHE A 64 -8.95 -9.62 4.67
C PHE A 64 -9.64 -10.98 4.63
N GLY A 65 -9.22 -11.89 3.76
CA GLY A 65 -9.82 -13.22 3.60
C GLY A 65 -9.45 -14.21 4.72
N HIS A 66 -8.31 -14.00 5.35
CA HIS A 66 -7.82 -14.79 6.47
C HIS A 66 -7.45 -13.90 7.65
N TRP A 67 -7.58 -14.42 8.87
CA TRP A 67 -7.11 -13.73 10.05
C TRP A 67 -5.59 -13.73 10.05
N THR A 68 -5.03 -12.71 9.43
CA THR A 68 -3.59 -12.48 9.43
C THR A 68 -3.22 -11.72 10.70
N GLY A 69 -2.05 -11.97 11.27
CA GLY A 69 -1.52 -11.15 12.37
C GLY A 69 -0.99 -9.80 11.88
N THR A 70 -1.16 -9.46 10.60
CA THR A 70 -0.69 -8.21 10.00
C THR A 70 -1.42 -7.02 10.61
N ARG A 71 -0.65 -6.09 11.18
CA ARG A 71 -1.18 -4.90 11.85
C ARG A 71 -1.44 -3.77 10.88
N TYR A 72 -0.56 -3.56 9.92
CA TYR A 72 -0.64 -2.45 8.98
C TYR A 72 -0.49 -2.88 7.54
N TRP A 73 -1.22 -2.21 6.67
CA TRP A 73 -1.05 -2.28 5.22
C TRP A 73 -0.78 -0.88 4.69
N LEU A 74 0.43 -0.65 4.20
CA LEU A 74 0.84 0.56 3.50
C LEU A 74 0.75 0.30 1.99
N ASP A 75 -0.22 0.92 1.32
CA ASP A 75 -0.38 0.81 -0.13
C ASP A 75 0.13 2.06 -0.83
N LEU A 76 0.93 1.84 -1.85
CA LEU A 76 1.44 2.85 -2.75
C LEU A 76 0.88 2.59 -4.13
N GLY A 77 0.19 3.57 -4.68
CA GLY A 77 -0.35 3.50 -6.04
C GLY A 77 -0.13 4.80 -6.79
N ASN A 78 0.03 4.71 -8.08
CA ASN A 78 0.18 5.88 -8.93
C ASN A 78 -0.36 5.65 -10.34
N THR A 79 -0.68 6.74 -11.00
CA THR A 79 -0.92 6.85 -12.44
C THR A 79 0.19 7.71 -13.04
N GLU A 80 -0.02 8.25 -14.22
CA GLU A 80 0.94 9.13 -14.90
C GLU A 80 1.31 10.37 -14.06
N ALA A 81 0.33 11.05 -13.48
CA ALA A 81 0.52 12.30 -12.75
C ALA A 81 -0.09 12.32 -11.35
N THR A 82 -0.79 11.27 -10.96
CA THR A 82 -1.42 11.18 -9.64
C THR A 82 -0.89 10.01 -8.85
N GLY A 83 -0.91 10.13 -7.52
CA GLY A 83 -0.53 9.06 -6.62
C GLY A 83 -1.38 9.05 -5.36
N GLN A 84 -1.51 7.89 -4.75
CA GLN A 84 -2.05 7.75 -3.40
C GLN A 84 -1.12 6.91 -2.55
N ILE A 85 -1.01 7.28 -1.31
CA ILE A 85 -0.34 6.54 -0.25
C ILE A 85 -1.34 6.40 0.87
N VAL A 86 -1.61 5.18 1.33
CA VAL A 86 -2.54 4.92 2.43
C VAL A 86 -1.95 3.89 3.36
N LEU A 87 -1.81 4.25 4.62
CA LEU A 87 -1.52 3.33 5.71
C LEU A 87 -2.85 2.97 6.38
N GLY A 88 -3.25 1.72 6.27
CA GLY A 88 -4.46 1.19 6.89
C GLY A 88 -4.18 0.03 7.81
N GLU A 89 -5.16 -0.32 8.62
CA GLU A 89 -5.14 -1.49 9.49
C GLU A 89 -6.11 -2.52 8.91
N PRO A 90 -5.64 -3.67 8.38
CA PRO A 90 -6.52 -4.76 7.99
C PRO A 90 -7.33 -5.26 9.17
N ARG A 91 -8.48 -5.89 8.91
CA ARG A 91 -9.33 -6.42 9.98
C ARG A 91 -8.57 -7.44 10.82
N CYS A 92 -8.51 -7.21 12.12
CA CYS A 92 -7.90 -8.12 13.08
C CYS A 92 -8.98 -8.76 13.96
N ARG A 93 -8.90 -10.09 14.15
CA ARG A 93 -9.87 -10.82 14.98
C ARG A 93 -9.78 -10.35 16.44
N GLY A 94 -10.92 -9.94 17.01
CA GLY A 94 -11.01 -9.53 18.41
C GLY A 94 -10.61 -8.08 18.67
N ALA A 95 -10.40 -7.27 17.63
CA ALA A 95 -10.23 -5.83 17.80
C ALA A 95 -11.53 -5.24 18.37
N LYS A 96 -11.46 -4.76 19.62
CA LYS A 96 -12.60 -4.13 20.31
C LYS A 96 -12.99 -2.81 19.65
N ASP A 97 -12.08 -2.19 18.92
CA ASP A 97 -12.20 -0.84 18.36
C ASP A 97 -12.21 -0.83 16.83
N GLU A 98 -12.92 -1.77 16.21
CA GLU A 98 -13.09 -1.83 14.74
C GLU A 98 -13.53 -0.48 14.14
N TRP A 99 -14.26 0.33 14.90
CA TRP A 99 -14.73 1.66 14.47
C TRP A 99 -13.58 2.70 14.39
N ALA A 100 -12.53 2.55 15.21
CA ALA A 100 -11.38 3.45 15.26
C ALA A 100 -10.23 3.02 14.34
N ARG A 101 -10.26 1.79 13.84
CA ARG A 101 -9.25 1.23 12.96
C ARG A 101 -9.07 2.08 11.70
N LEU A 102 -7.82 2.35 11.31
CA LEU A 102 -7.52 3.07 10.07
C LEU A 102 -8.06 2.32 8.85
N PRO A 103 -8.87 2.95 7.98
CA PRO A 103 -9.34 2.29 6.78
C PRO A 103 -8.18 2.04 5.82
N CYS A 104 -8.16 0.86 5.21
CA CYS A 104 -7.20 0.52 4.17
C CYS A 104 -7.57 1.18 2.83
N VAL A 105 -6.63 1.20 1.90
CA VAL A 105 -6.80 1.81 0.57
C VAL A 105 -8.06 1.31 -0.15
N THR A 106 -8.36 0.01 -0.07
CA THR A 106 -9.54 -0.59 -0.70
C THR A 106 -10.86 -0.28 0.00
N GLU A 107 -10.82 0.20 1.23
CA GLU A 107 -12.00 0.69 1.94
C GLU A 107 -12.26 2.17 1.61
N LEU A 108 -11.20 2.96 1.41
CA LEU A 108 -11.31 4.36 0.98
C LEU A 108 -11.64 4.46 -0.52
N PHE A 109 -11.10 3.57 -1.33
CA PHE A 109 -11.25 3.55 -2.78
C PHE A 109 -11.76 2.18 -3.25
N PRO A 110 -13.03 1.83 -2.96
CA PRO A 110 -13.58 0.50 -3.25
C PRO A 110 -13.58 0.14 -4.74
N GLN A 111 -13.55 1.14 -5.62
CA GLN A 111 -13.41 0.93 -7.07
C GLN A 111 -12.13 0.18 -7.43
N LEU A 112 -11.08 0.18 -6.60
CA LEU A 112 -9.87 -0.61 -6.81
C LEU A 112 -10.10 -2.13 -6.75
N LEU A 113 -11.27 -2.55 -6.21
CA LEU A 113 -11.69 -3.95 -6.16
C LEU A 113 -12.59 -4.34 -7.33
N ASP A 114 -12.97 -3.39 -8.19
CA ASP A 114 -13.83 -3.64 -9.34
C ASP A 114 -13.13 -4.53 -10.37
N GLU A 115 -13.77 -5.66 -10.73
CA GLU A 115 -13.26 -6.59 -11.74
C GLU A 115 -13.45 -6.06 -13.17
N GLY A 116 -14.32 -5.08 -13.35
CA GLY A 116 -14.60 -4.45 -14.65
C GLY A 116 -13.55 -3.46 -15.12
N ILE A 117 -12.56 -3.12 -14.30
CA ILE A 117 -11.44 -2.25 -14.72
C ILE A 117 -10.62 -3.01 -15.77
N LYS A 118 -10.73 -2.56 -17.02
CA LYS A 118 -9.85 -3.02 -18.10
C LYS A 118 -8.44 -2.51 -17.81
N GLU A 119 -7.63 -3.38 -17.27
CA GLU A 119 -6.19 -3.13 -17.21
C GLU A 119 -5.62 -3.38 -18.61
N ASP A 120 -4.75 -2.48 -19.03
CA ASP A 120 -3.94 -2.73 -20.22
C ASP A 120 -2.86 -3.76 -19.81
N ASP A 121 -3.22 -5.05 -19.97
CA ASP A 121 -2.32 -6.20 -19.70
C ASP A 121 -1.15 -6.26 -20.71
N THR A 122 -1.00 -5.24 -21.57
CA THR A 122 0.14 -5.18 -22.49
C THR A 122 1.41 -5.10 -21.64
N PRO A 123 2.28 -6.12 -21.66
CA PRO A 123 3.56 -5.99 -20.97
C PRO A 123 4.24 -4.74 -21.50
N SER A 124 4.55 -3.80 -20.63
CA SER A 124 5.35 -2.62 -21.00
C SER A 124 6.75 -3.08 -21.38
N CYS A 125 6.86 -3.72 -22.54
CA CYS A 125 8.08 -4.37 -23.04
C CYS A 125 9.20 -3.39 -23.38
N SER A 126 8.97 -2.08 -23.25
CA SER A 126 10.04 -1.12 -23.40
C SER A 126 10.07 -0.14 -22.23
N VAL A 127 11.27 0.07 -21.68
CA VAL A 127 11.57 1.13 -20.72
C VAL A 127 11.00 2.48 -21.19
N ARG A 128 10.92 2.69 -22.52
CA ARG A 128 10.39 3.88 -23.15
C ARG A 128 8.87 4.03 -22.99
N MET A 129 8.10 2.94 -23.11
CA MET A 129 6.65 2.96 -22.87
C MET A 129 6.34 3.10 -21.38
N SER A 130 7.08 2.43 -20.52
CA SER A 130 6.95 2.58 -19.06
C SER A 130 7.25 4.01 -18.60
N LEU A 131 8.27 4.66 -19.17
CA LEU A 131 8.59 6.06 -18.88
C LEU A 131 7.56 7.04 -19.48
N ALA A 132 6.91 6.69 -20.58
CA ALA A 132 5.87 7.51 -21.21
C ALA A 132 4.52 7.40 -20.47
N SER A 133 4.25 6.27 -19.82
CA SER A 133 3.00 6.03 -19.09
C SER A 133 3.05 6.43 -17.60
N GLN A 134 4.23 6.77 -17.08
CA GLN A 134 4.41 7.23 -15.72
C GLN A 134 5.19 8.52 -15.70
N GLY A 135 4.64 9.54 -15.03
CA GLY A 135 5.36 10.80 -14.82
C GLY A 135 6.69 10.57 -14.09
N LEU A 136 7.73 11.25 -14.52
CA LEU A 136 9.10 11.06 -14.01
C LEU A 136 9.22 11.13 -12.49
N PHE A 137 8.44 12.01 -11.85
CA PHE A 137 8.58 12.31 -10.42
C PHE A 137 7.49 11.71 -9.54
N VAL A 138 6.42 11.13 -10.10
CA VAL A 138 5.29 10.63 -9.31
C VAL A 138 5.72 9.52 -8.35
N ASN A 139 6.54 8.59 -8.82
CA ASN A 139 7.06 7.50 -7.99
C ASN A 139 7.95 8.01 -6.85
N ASP A 140 8.82 9.00 -7.10
CA ASP A 140 9.69 9.56 -6.07
C ASP A 140 8.87 10.22 -4.96
N ILE A 141 7.87 11.03 -5.31
CA ILE A 141 7.00 11.69 -4.33
C ILE A 141 6.20 10.67 -3.51
N VAL A 142 5.64 9.66 -4.16
CA VAL A 142 4.88 8.60 -3.48
C VAL A 142 5.75 7.86 -2.47
N VAL A 143 6.98 7.48 -2.85
CA VAL A 143 7.93 6.80 -1.96
C VAL A 143 8.37 7.68 -0.80
N ARG A 144 8.58 9.00 -1.02
CA ARG A 144 8.95 9.94 0.06
C ARG A 144 7.86 10.06 1.11
N TRP A 145 6.60 10.19 0.69
CA TRP A 145 5.47 10.20 1.63
C TRP A 145 5.32 8.87 2.39
N ALA A 146 5.48 7.73 1.70
CA ALA A 146 5.44 6.43 2.36
C ALA A 146 6.53 6.31 3.43
N GLY A 147 7.76 6.76 3.11
CA GLY A 147 8.87 6.81 4.06
C GLY A 147 8.56 7.69 5.27
N GLN A 148 7.91 8.85 5.06
CA GLN A 148 7.51 9.75 6.15
C GLN A 148 6.50 9.09 7.08
N PHE A 149 5.47 8.38 6.57
CA PHE A 149 4.52 7.65 7.41
C PHE A 149 5.20 6.56 8.24
N LEU A 150 6.10 5.79 7.66
CA LEU A 150 6.86 4.77 8.39
C LEU A 150 7.75 5.40 9.45
N TYR A 151 8.41 6.51 9.13
CA TYR A 151 9.23 7.24 10.09
C TYR A 151 8.41 7.74 11.29
N GLU A 152 7.26 8.36 11.06
CA GLU A 152 6.37 8.81 12.12
C GLU A 152 5.85 7.64 12.97
N LEU A 153 5.40 6.55 12.31
CA LEU A 153 4.92 5.36 12.99
C LEU A 153 5.99 4.76 13.90
N PHE A 154 7.23 4.63 13.42
CA PHE A 154 8.30 4.02 14.22
C PHE A 154 8.90 4.95 15.26
N SER A 155 8.90 6.27 15.01
CA SER A 155 9.51 7.24 15.93
C SER A 155 8.58 7.67 17.05
N THR A 156 7.29 7.83 16.76
CA THR A 156 6.33 8.41 17.70
C THR A 156 5.18 7.48 18.06
N GLY A 157 4.89 6.49 17.22
CA GLY A 157 3.71 5.64 17.34
C GLY A 157 2.38 6.36 17.09
N LEU A 158 2.43 7.62 16.65
CA LEU A 158 1.26 8.47 16.45
C LEU A 158 1.23 9.02 15.02
N LEU A 159 0.07 8.94 14.40
CA LEU A 159 -0.19 9.51 13.09
C LEU A 159 -1.38 10.47 13.16
N ARG A 160 -1.22 11.67 12.63
CA ARG A 160 -2.34 12.61 12.44
C ARG A 160 -3.03 12.39 11.11
N GLN A 161 -2.26 12.04 10.11
CA GLN A 161 -2.70 11.62 8.79
C GLN A 161 -2.29 10.18 8.57
N HIS A 162 -3.11 9.41 7.86
CA HIS A 162 -2.77 8.04 7.50
C HIS A 162 -2.73 7.82 5.98
N GLY A 163 -2.90 8.88 5.21
CA GLY A 163 -2.78 8.83 3.77
C GLY A 163 -2.56 10.20 3.15
N VAL A 164 -2.14 10.19 1.89
CA VAL A 164 -1.97 11.37 1.05
C VAL A 164 -2.37 11.02 -0.37
N VAL A 165 -3.14 11.90 -1.00
CA VAL A 165 -3.41 11.88 -2.44
C VAL A 165 -2.65 13.02 -3.09
N VAL A 166 -1.89 12.71 -4.14
CA VAL A 166 -1.03 13.65 -4.85
C VAL A 166 -1.51 13.80 -6.28
N ASN A 167 -1.52 15.04 -6.78
CA ASN A 167 -1.75 15.34 -8.18
C ASN A 167 -0.68 16.33 -8.65
N LEU A 168 0.27 15.85 -9.47
CA LEU A 168 1.42 16.64 -9.91
C LEU A 168 1.05 17.67 -10.95
N ASP A 169 0.08 17.38 -11.83
CA ASP A 169 -0.37 18.33 -12.85
C ASP A 169 -1.05 19.53 -12.21
N ALA A 170 -1.93 19.26 -11.23
CA ALA A 170 -2.60 20.31 -10.49
C ALA A 170 -1.73 20.94 -9.39
N LYS A 171 -0.50 20.45 -9.13
CA LYS A 171 0.39 20.87 -8.04
C LYS A 171 -0.31 20.81 -6.68
N ARG A 172 -1.07 19.74 -6.43
CA ARG A 172 -1.86 19.56 -5.21
C ARG A 172 -1.46 18.30 -4.47
N CYS A 173 -1.51 18.42 -3.15
CA CYS A 173 -1.32 17.33 -2.22
C CYS A 173 -2.42 17.42 -1.15
N GLY A 174 -3.22 16.36 -0.99
CA GLY A 174 -4.34 16.30 -0.04
C GLY A 174 -4.11 15.21 0.99
N PRO A 175 -3.94 15.56 2.28
CA PRO A 175 -3.83 14.58 3.34
C PRO A 175 -5.17 13.88 3.60
N ILE A 176 -5.09 12.65 4.11
CA ILE A 176 -6.22 11.91 4.66
C ILE A 176 -6.01 11.84 6.17
N ASP A 177 -6.75 12.66 6.89
CA ASP A 177 -6.62 12.76 8.35
C ASP A 177 -7.16 11.49 9.03
N VAL A 178 -6.61 11.20 10.21
CA VAL A 178 -7.11 10.17 11.11
C VAL A 178 -8.38 10.70 11.79
N ASP A 179 -9.44 10.80 11.01
CA ASP A 179 -10.73 11.33 11.43
C ASP A 179 -11.88 10.60 10.69
N PRO A 180 -12.81 9.95 11.42
CA PRO A 180 -13.99 9.31 10.84
C PRO A 180 -14.86 10.24 10.00
N ALA A 181 -14.87 11.56 10.27
CA ALA A 181 -15.60 12.52 9.46
C ALA A 181 -14.95 12.70 8.07
N VAL A 182 -13.62 12.62 7.99
CA VAL A 182 -12.88 12.61 6.73
C VAL A 182 -13.15 11.31 5.97
N TRP A 183 -13.06 10.16 6.65
CA TRP A 183 -13.29 8.84 6.04
C TRP A 183 -14.70 8.69 5.46
N LYS A 184 -15.69 9.32 6.09
CA LYS A 184 -17.06 9.37 5.59
C LYS A 184 -17.17 9.98 4.19
N ARG A 185 -16.29 10.92 3.83
CA ARG A 185 -16.25 11.54 2.49
C ARG A 185 -15.82 10.54 1.42
N PHE A 186 -15.07 9.51 1.80
CA PHE A 186 -14.68 8.37 0.97
C PHE A 186 -15.71 7.23 1.01
N GLY A 187 -16.84 7.40 1.69
CA GLY A 187 -17.87 6.37 1.80
C GLY A 187 -17.69 5.40 2.97
N VAL A 188 -16.62 5.49 3.72
CA VAL A 188 -16.38 4.64 4.90
C VAL A 188 -17.34 5.05 6.02
N ARG A 189 -18.28 4.17 6.34
CA ARG A 189 -19.28 4.40 7.41
C ARG A 189 -19.03 3.42 8.54
N ARG A 190 -18.50 3.90 9.64
CA ARG A 190 -18.32 3.12 10.87
C ARG A 190 -19.17 3.73 11.97
N ARG A 191 -19.91 2.91 12.69
CA ARG A 191 -20.71 3.35 13.85
C ARG A 191 -19.88 3.16 15.10
N ARG A 192 -19.67 4.24 15.85
CA ARG A 192 -19.15 4.17 17.21
C ARG A 192 -20.15 3.39 18.08
N PRO A 193 -19.73 2.40 18.87
CA PRO A 193 -20.63 1.74 19.81
C PRO A 193 -21.26 2.77 20.74
N ARG A 194 -22.58 2.62 21.02
CA ARG A 194 -23.27 3.47 21.97
C ARG A 194 -22.66 3.22 23.38
N GLY A 195 -22.21 4.25 24.04
CA GLY A 195 -21.73 4.18 25.44
C GLY A 195 -20.25 4.48 25.66
N LEU A 196 -19.44 4.77 24.64
CA LEU A 196 -18.11 5.31 24.81
C LEU A 196 -18.17 6.84 24.89
N SER A 197 -18.05 7.40 26.10
CA SER A 197 -17.86 8.85 26.29
C SER A 197 -16.51 9.30 25.73
N GLU A 198 -16.46 10.52 25.23
CA GLU A 198 -15.20 11.19 24.93
C GLU A 198 -14.47 11.43 26.26
N ASN A 199 -13.34 10.77 26.43
CA ASN A 199 -12.34 11.18 27.43
C ASN A 199 -11.27 11.99 26.77
#